data_79f48d54f463831a45e3f7af6996563a
#
_entry.id   79f48d54f463831a45e3f7af6996563a
#
_cell.length_a   1.000
_cell.length_b   1.000
_cell.length_c   1.000
_cell.angle_alpha   90.00
_cell.angle_beta   90.00
_cell.angle_gamma   90.00
#
_symmetry.space_group_name_H-M   'P 1'
#
loop_
_entity.id
_entity.type
_entity.pdbx_description
1 polymer ?
#
loop_
_entity_poly.entity_id
_entity_poly.type
_entity_poly.pdbx_seq_one_letter_code
_entity_poly.pdbx_strand_id
1 'polypeptide(L)'
;MQLLTTQLSNRFSSALVLFLGIFVTTQALALSPEEKVRTESLLTELGKQQNLTFTRNGTEHNAADAESHLRLKLRKTEKRLNTTEQFIDNVASKSSITGEIYQVKDAQGNVLPANQYLHDLLKDKVDSKSK
;
A
#
# COMPACT_ATOMS: atom_id res chain seq x y z
N MET A 1 71.81 41.19 24.73
CA MET A 1 70.98 40.04 25.10
C MET A 1 69.61 40.19 24.45
N GLN A 2 69.34 39.40 23.45
CA GLN A 2 68.06 39.42 22.73
C GLN A 2 67.20 38.31 23.29
N LEU A 3 66.12 38.65 23.97
CA LEU A 3 65.08 37.71 24.35
C LEU A 3 64.19 37.44 23.16
N LEU A 4 64.33 36.28 22.55
CA LEU A 4 63.43 35.79 21.55
C LEU A 4 62.16 35.29 22.24
N THR A 5 61.17 36.13 22.27
CA THR A 5 59.79 35.65 22.62
C THR A 5 59.24 34.91 21.45
N THR A 6 59.26 33.59 21.52
CA THR A 6 58.60 32.74 20.57
C THR A 6 57.10 32.85 20.84
N GLN A 7 56.41 33.59 20.00
CA GLN A 7 54.95 33.62 19.98
C GLN A 7 54.48 32.28 19.43
N LEU A 8 54.13 31.39 20.31
CA LEU A 8 53.32 30.22 19.93
C LEU A 8 51.90 30.69 19.59
N SER A 9 51.68 30.98 18.33
CA SER A 9 50.38 31.22 17.82
C SER A 9 49.63 29.87 17.79
N ASN A 10 48.92 29.57 18.87
CA ASN A 10 47.99 28.46 18.94
C ASN A 10 46.81 28.78 18.03
N ARG A 11 46.94 28.39 16.77
CA ARG A 11 45.81 28.33 15.86
C ARG A 11 45.01 27.06 16.22
N PHE A 12 44.10 27.18 17.17
CA PHE A 12 43.03 26.21 17.32
C PHE A 12 42.15 26.37 16.10
N SER A 13 42.40 25.55 15.09
CA SER A 13 41.46 25.31 14.03
C SER A 13 40.31 24.52 14.62
N SER A 14 39.25 25.22 15.03
CA SER A 14 37.99 24.59 15.35
C SER A 14 37.42 24.02 14.08
N ALA A 15 37.79 22.78 13.79
CA ALA A 15 37.08 22.01 12.78
C ALA A 15 35.65 21.75 13.36
N LEU A 16 34.73 22.61 12.98
CA LEU A 16 33.31 22.39 13.20
C LEU A 16 32.92 21.21 12.32
N VAL A 17 33.02 20.01 12.88
CA VAL A 17 32.47 18.80 12.24
C VAL A 17 30.96 18.93 12.33
N LEU A 18 30.35 19.45 11.27
CA LEU A 18 28.92 19.39 11.07
C LEU A 18 28.58 17.91 10.87
N PHE A 19 28.19 17.22 11.94
CA PHE A 19 27.54 15.93 11.83
C PHE A 19 26.15 16.20 11.25
N LEU A 20 26.04 16.12 9.93
CA LEU A 20 24.74 16.02 9.26
C LEU A 20 24.22 14.63 9.58
N GLY A 21 23.48 14.53 10.70
CA GLY A 21 22.73 13.34 11.03
C GLY A 21 21.73 13.08 9.92
N ILE A 22 22.02 12.09 9.08
CA ILE A 22 21.03 11.54 8.16
C ILE A 22 20.00 10.86 9.06
N PHE A 23 18.92 11.56 9.38
CA PHE A 23 17.71 10.95 9.92
C PHE A 23 17.13 10.08 8.83
N VAL A 24 17.55 8.81 8.78
CA VAL A 24 16.82 7.78 8.05
C VAL A 24 15.53 7.55 8.83
N THR A 25 14.49 8.29 8.47
CA THR A 25 13.14 7.96 8.93
C THR A 25 12.78 6.65 8.26
N THR A 26 12.96 5.54 8.95
CA THR A 26 12.34 4.28 8.58
C THR A 26 10.84 4.49 8.70
N GLN A 27 10.19 4.74 7.57
CA GLN A 27 8.75 4.75 7.52
C GLN A 27 8.30 3.31 7.82
N ALA A 28 7.63 3.12 8.95
CA ALA A 28 7.02 1.84 9.27
C ALA A 28 6.03 1.49 8.17
N LEU A 29 6.21 0.31 7.54
CA LEU A 29 5.28 -0.25 6.58
C LEU A 29 3.95 -0.52 7.30
N ALA A 30 2.94 0.27 7.03
CA ALA A 30 1.55 0.09 7.45
C ALA A 30 0.66 1.04 6.66
N LEU A 31 -0.56 0.64 6.36
CA LEU A 31 -1.55 1.54 5.80
C LEU A 31 -1.76 2.72 6.75
N SER A 32 -1.66 3.94 6.22
CA SER A 32 -2.08 5.13 6.95
C SER A 32 -3.56 5.06 7.28
N PRO A 33 -4.07 5.82 8.27
CA PRO A 33 -5.51 5.84 8.56
C PRO A 33 -6.36 6.18 7.32
N GLU A 34 -5.89 7.08 6.47
CA GLU A 34 -6.54 7.47 5.22
C GLU A 34 -6.59 6.31 4.22
N GLU A 35 -5.45 5.66 3.96
CA GLU A 35 -5.38 4.52 3.07
C GLU A 35 -6.19 3.31 3.60
N LYS A 36 -6.27 3.16 4.91
CA LYS A 36 -7.12 2.13 5.52
C LYS A 36 -8.60 2.39 5.23
N VAL A 37 -9.07 3.61 5.42
CA VAL A 37 -10.45 4.00 5.10
C VAL A 37 -10.72 3.82 3.60
N ARG A 38 -9.79 4.19 2.75
CA ARG A 38 -9.90 4.04 1.30
C ARG A 38 -10.00 2.56 0.88
N THR A 39 -9.18 1.70 1.47
CA THR A 39 -9.22 0.23 1.23
C THR A 39 -10.53 -0.38 1.74
N GLU A 40 -10.98 -0.02 2.94
CA GLU A 40 -12.25 -0.48 3.51
C GLU A 40 -13.45 -0.03 2.64
N SER A 41 -13.40 1.18 2.11
CA SER A 41 -14.42 1.69 1.18
C SER A 41 -14.45 0.91 -0.12
N LEU A 42 -13.29 0.56 -0.68
CA LEU A 42 -13.21 -0.31 -1.85
C LEU A 42 -13.88 -1.67 -1.61
N LEU A 43 -13.59 -2.30 -0.48
CA LEU A 43 -14.19 -3.60 -0.14
C LEU A 43 -15.69 -3.51 0.08
N THR A 44 -16.16 -2.43 0.68
CA THR A 44 -17.60 -2.16 0.84
C THR A 44 -18.29 -1.97 -0.52
N GLU A 45 -17.69 -1.23 -1.44
CA GLU A 45 -18.23 -1.06 -2.79
C GLU A 45 -18.20 -2.37 -3.59
N LEU A 46 -17.18 -3.20 -3.41
CA LEU A 46 -17.13 -4.55 -4.00
C LEU A 46 -18.30 -5.41 -3.53
N GLY A 47 -18.58 -5.46 -2.24
CA GLY A 47 -19.67 -6.27 -1.66
C GLY A 47 -21.06 -5.87 -2.13
N LYS A 48 -21.24 -4.64 -2.62
CA LYS A 48 -22.51 -4.14 -3.18
C LYS A 48 -22.76 -4.55 -4.63
N GLN A 49 -21.73 -5.08 -5.31
CA GLN A 49 -21.85 -5.42 -6.74
C GLN A 49 -22.76 -6.62 -6.93
N GLN A 50 -23.90 -6.39 -7.59
CA GLN A 50 -24.81 -7.48 -7.96
C GLN A 50 -24.35 -8.13 -9.28
N ASN A 51 -24.63 -9.43 -9.42
CA ASN A 51 -24.29 -10.21 -10.62
C ASN A 51 -22.78 -10.23 -10.95
N LEU A 52 -21.94 -10.03 -9.95
CA LEU A 52 -20.50 -10.20 -10.04
C LEU A 52 -20.13 -11.62 -9.63
N THR A 53 -19.31 -12.28 -10.44
CA THR A 53 -18.70 -13.56 -10.10
C THR A 53 -17.20 -13.38 -9.96
N PHE A 54 -16.69 -13.75 -8.82
CA PHE A 54 -15.27 -13.69 -8.51
C PHE A 54 -14.70 -15.11 -8.52
N THR A 55 -13.84 -15.44 -9.47
CA THR A 55 -13.24 -16.77 -9.59
C THR A 55 -11.88 -16.81 -8.92
N ARG A 56 -11.75 -17.71 -7.95
CA ARG A 56 -10.53 -17.93 -7.17
C ARG A 56 -10.21 -19.41 -7.14
N ASN A 57 -9.02 -19.79 -7.63
CA ASN A 57 -8.58 -21.19 -7.69
C ASN A 57 -9.64 -22.12 -8.33
N GLY A 58 -10.26 -21.69 -9.42
CA GLY A 58 -11.28 -22.44 -10.14
C GLY A 58 -12.67 -22.48 -9.47
N THR A 59 -12.86 -21.80 -8.33
CA THR A 59 -14.15 -21.74 -7.63
C THR A 59 -14.76 -20.35 -7.76
N GLU A 60 -16.04 -20.33 -8.12
CA GLU A 60 -16.81 -19.09 -8.24
C GLU A 60 -17.39 -18.65 -6.90
N HIS A 61 -17.32 -17.34 -6.65
CA HIS A 61 -17.84 -16.67 -5.47
C HIS A 61 -18.65 -15.45 -5.88
N ASN A 62 -19.67 -15.11 -5.12
CA ASN A 62 -20.39 -13.85 -5.28
C ASN A 62 -19.58 -12.68 -4.67
N ALA A 63 -20.05 -11.44 -4.87
CA ALA A 63 -19.39 -10.25 -4.37
C ALA A 63 -19.27 -10.21 -2.84
N ALA A 64 -20.29 -10.66 -2.11
CA ALA A 64 -20.27 -10.68 -0.65
C ALA A 64 -19.22 -11.66 -0.09
N ASP A 65 -19.10 -12.82 -0.71
CA ASP A 65 -18.07 -13.81 -0.35
C ASP A 65 -16.68 -13.30 -0.69
N ALA A 66 -16.53 -12.65 -1.84
CA ALA A 66 -15.27 -12.00 -2.25
C ALA A 66 -14.88 -10.90 -1.25
N GLU A 67 -15.80 -10.01 -0.88
CA GLU A 67 -15.58 -8.99 0.14
C GLU A 67 -15.08 -9.59 1.45
N SER A 68 -15.79 -10.58 1.98
CA SER A 68 -15.46 -11.24 3.25
C SER A 68 -14.07 -11.85 3.24
N HIS A 69 -13.71 -12.52 2.14
CA HIS A 69 -12.39 -13.11 1.94
C HIS A 69 -11.30 -12.04 1.86
N LEU A 70 -11.52 -10.96 1.12
CA LEU A 70 -10.54 -9.89 0.97
C LEU A 70 -10.35 -9.09 2.26
N ARG A 71 -11.40 -8.91 3.08
CA ARG A 71 -11.28 -8.33 4.42
C ARG A 71 -10.39 -9.19 5.33
N LEU A 72 -10.51 -10.51 5.25
CA LEU A 72 -9.63 -11.41 5.99
C LEU A 72 -8.17 -11.26 5.54
N LYS A 73 -7.93 -11.17 4.23
CA LYS A 73 -6.59 -10.94 3.68
C LYS A 73 -6.03 -9.58 4.11
N LEU A 74 -6.84 -8.53 4.11
CA LEU A 74 -6.45 -7.20 4.56
C LEU A 74 -5.95 -7.23 6.00
N ARG A 75 -6.72 -7.78 6.93
CA ARG A 75 -6.32 -7.90 8.36
C ARG A 75 -4.98 -8.60 8.55
N LYS A 76 -4.65 -9.57 7.70
CA LYS A 76 -3.38 -10.31 7.77
C LYS A 76 -2.20 -9.56 7.16
N THR A 77 -2.43 -8.57 6.32
CA THR A 77 -1.40 -7.94 5.49
C THR A 77 -1.27 -6.43 5.67
N GLU A 78 -2.24 -5.76 6.29
CA GLU A 78 -2.29 -4.29 6.39
C GLU A 78 -1.02 -3.65 6.96
N LYS A 79 -0.33 -4.34 7.88
CA LYS A 79 0.92 -3.88 8.48
C LYS A 79 2.13 -3.95 7.54
N ARG A 80 1.97 -4.51 6.35
CA ARG A 80 3.03 -4.66 5.34
C ARG A 80 2.74 -3.89 4.05
N LEU A 81 1.71 -3.07 4.07
CA LEU A 81 1.21 -2.31 2.92
C LEU A 81 1.24 -0.82 3.23
N ASN A 82 1.48 0.00 2.23
CA ASN A 82 1.45 1.46 2.34
C ASN A 82 0.23 2.09 1.66
N THR A 83 -0.29 1.45 0.61
CA THR A 83 -1.36 2.01 -0.23
C THR A 83 -2.43 0.99 -0.56
N THR A 84 -3.61 1.47 -0.92
CA THR A 84 -4.73 0.66 -1.41
C THR A 84 -4.35 -0.05 -2.71
N GLU A 85 -3.60 0.60 -3.59
CA GLU A 85 -3.12 0.00 -4.84
C GLU A 85 -2.20 -1.20 -4.56
N GLN A 86 -1.31 -1.10 -3.58
CA GLN A 86 -0.49 -2.25 -3.17
C GLN A 86 -1.34 -3.41 -2.63
N PHE A 87 -2.40 -3.11 -1.90
CA PHE A 87 -3.35 -4.14 -1.47
C PHE A 87 -3.99 -4.82 -2.68
N ILE A 88 -4.46 -4.07 -3.66
CA ILE A 88 -5.05 -4.62 -4.88
C ILE A 88 -4.05 -5.55 -5.59
N ASP A 89 -2.86 -5.05 -5.90
CA ASP A 89 -1.92 -5.75 -6.77
C ASP A 89 -1.23 -6.93 -6.10
N ASN A 90 -0.93 -6.82 -4.82
CA ASN A 90 -0.13 -7.82 -4.12
C ASN A 90 -0.95 -8.81 -3.31
N VAL A 91 -2.19 -8.47 -2.94
CA VAL A 91 -2.99 -9.24 -1.98
C VAL A 91 -4.34 -9.63 -2.53
N ALA A 92 -5.14 -8.67 -3.00
CA ALA A 92 -6.54 -8.89 -3.36
C ALA A 92 -6.72 -9.64 -4.68
N SER A 93 -5.77 -9.54 -5.60
CA SER A 93 -5.91 -9.99 -6.99
C SER A 93 -5.37 -11.38 -7.26
N LYS A 94 -4.80 -12.01 -6.26
CA LYS A 94 -4.14 -13.32 -6.45
C LYS A 94 -4.20 -14.22 -5.23
N SER A 95 -4.05 -15.51 -5.46
CA SER A 95 -3.91 -16.50 -4.41
C SER A 95 -2.61 -16.30 -3.63
N SER A 96 -2.71 -16.27 -2.30
CA SER A 96 -1.52 -16.19 -1.42
C SER A 96 -0.73 -17.50 -1.39
N ILE A 97 -1.32 -18.60 -1.85
CA ILE A 97 -0.72 -19.93 -1.84
C ILE A 97 -0.09 -20.25 -3.19
N THR A 98 -0.86 -20.09 -4.28
CA THR A 98 -0.45 -20.51 -5.64
C THR A 98 0.09 -19.37 -6.49
N GLY A 99 -0.20 -18.11 -6.13
CA GLY A 99 0.07 -16.93 -6.96
C GLY A 99 -0.88 -16.77 -8.15
N GLU A 100 -1.85 -17.67 -8.30
CA GLU A 100 -2.84 -17.61 -9.39
C GLU A 100 -3.65 -16.30 -9.34
N ILE A 101 -3.78 -15.65 -10.49
CA ILE A 101 -4.55 -14.41 -10.62
C ILE A 101 -6.04 -14.74 -10.59
N TYR A 102 -6.77 -14.03 -9.75
CA TYR A 102 -8.22 -14.11 -9.69
C TYR A 102 -8.87 -13.45 -10.91
N GLN A 103 -10.00 -14.00 -11.33
CA GLN A 103 -10.80 -13.48 -12.43
C GLN A 103 -12.11 -12.91 -11.91
N VAL A 104 -12.61 -11.89 -12.58
CA VAL A 104 -13.92 -11.29 -12.30
C VAL A 104 -14.76 -11.35 -13.58
N LYS A 105 -15.98 -11.89 -13.46
CA LYS A 105 -16.99 -11.81 -14.51
C LYS A 105 -18.03 -10.78 -14.06
N ASP A 106 -18.20 -9.72 -14.85
CA ASP A 106 -19.16 -8.67 -14.57
C ASP A 106 -20.60 -9.05 -14.95
N ALA A 107 -21.54 -8.16 -14.66
CA ALA A 107 -22.96 -8.37 -14.97
C ALA A 107 -23.25 -8.55 -16.47
N GLN A 108 -22.37 -8.08 -17.34
CA GLN A 108 -22.46 -8.20 -18.81
C GLN A 108 -21.81 -9.48 -19.33
N GLY A 109 -21.18 -10.26 -18.45
CA GLY A 109 -20.48 -11.49 -18.81
C GLY A 109 -19.03 -11.28 -19.27
N ASN A 110 -18.49 -10.07 -19.18
CA ASN A 110 -17.08 -9.81 -19.48
C ASN A 110 -16.20 -10.38 -18.38
N VAL A 111 -15.12 -11.04 -18.76
CA VAL A 111 -14.14 -11.60 -17.83
C VAL A 111 -12.87 -10.78 -17.91
N LEU A 112 -12.39 -10.31 -16.74
CA LEU A 112 -11.16 -9.54 -16.62
C LEU A 112 -10.38 -9.92 -15.36
N PRO A 113 -9.06 -9.64 -15.32
CA PRO A 113 -8.28 -9.86 -14.12
C PRO A 113 -8.80 -9.03 -12.95
N ALA A 114 -8.77 -9.60 -11.75
CA ALA A 114 -9.31 -8.94 -10.55
C ALA A 114 -8.61 -7.62 -10.22
N ASN A 115 -7.31 -7.49 -10.48
CA ASN A 115 -6.60 -6.22 -10.28
C ASN A 115 -7.17 -5.10 -11.14
N GLN A 116 -7.41 -5.34 -12.43
CA GLN A 116 -8.02 -4.36 -13.32
C GLN A 116 -9.39 -3.95 -12.79
N TYR A 117 -10.26 -4.91 -12.50
CA TYR A 117 -11.59 -4.64 -11.96
C TYR A 117 -11.56 -3.80 -10.67
N LEU A 118 -10.68 -4.17 -9.73
CA LEU A 118 -10.57 -3.48 -8.45
C LEU A 118 -9.99 -2.07 -8.58
N HIS A 119 -9.04 -1.84 -9.48
CA HIS A 119 -8.55 -0.48 -9.79
C HIS A 119 -9.64 0.40 -10.39
N ASP A 120 -10.42 -0.12 -11.33
CA ASP A 120 -11.55 0.59 -11.93
C ASP A 120 -12.61 0.93 -10.88
N LEU A 121 -12.96 -0.03 -10.02
CA LEU A 121 -13.90 0.16 -8.92
C LEU A 121 -13.40 1.22 -7.92
N LEU A 122 -12.12 1.20 -7.55
CA LEU A 122 -11.49 2.19 -6.67
C LEU A 122 -11.63 3.60 -7.25
N LYS A 123 -11.25 3.78 -8.50
CA LYS A 123 -11.31 5.06 -9.20
C LYS A 123 -12.74 5.58 -9.31
N ASP A 124 -13.68 4.73 -9.72
CA ASP A 124 -15.03 5.14 -10.10
C ASP A 124 -15.97 5.30 -8.90
N LYS A 125 -15.78 4.51 -7.84
CA LYS A 125 -16.70 4.46 -6.70
C LYS A 125 -16.14 5.01 -5.39
N VAL A 126 -14.85 5.07 -5.23
CA VAL A 126 -14.19 5.56 -4.01
C VAL A 126 -13.58 6.93 -4.26
N ASP A 127 -12.60 7.01 -5.14
CA ASP A 127 -11.83 8.24 -5.37
C ASP A 127 -12.67 9.36 -6.00
N SER A 128 -13.67 9.02 -6.82
CA SER A 128 -14.58 10.00 -7.42
C SER A 128 -15.50 10.68 -6.40
N LYS A 129 -15.77 10.03 -5.28
CA LYS A 129 -16.63 10.59 -4.20
C LYS A 129 -15.84 11.47 -3.22
N SER A 130 -14.52 11.45 -3.26
CA SER A 130 -13.64 12.19 -2.35
C SER A 130 -13.26 13.58 -2.88
N LYS A 131 -13.84 14.01 -4.01
CA LYS A 131 -13.64 15.35 -4.62
C LYS A 131 -14.84 16.29 -4.28
#